data_759703552e2bf4b2d1e6347219af67d2
#
_entry.id   759703552e2bf4b2d1e6347219af67d2
#
_cell.length_a   1.000
_cell.length_b   1.000
_cell.length_c   1.000
_cell.angle_alpha   90.00
_cell.angle_beta   90.00
_cell.angle_gamma   90.00
#
_symmetry.space_group_name_H-M   'P 1'
#
loop_
_entity.id
_entity.type
_entity.pdbx_description
1 polymer ?
#
loop_
_entity_poly.entity_id
_entity_poly.type
_entity_poly.pdbx_seq_one_letter_code
_entity_poly.pdbx_strand_id
1 'polypeptide(L)'
;ALNSSINYVSVIFKMKGLARTISAGFTSSTDAIGDASKLIQRDMAKVIVAGGVEQISIDLYLIFYLRGLLSGLDGTREAGLPFDKGRNGFVMSEGSYVVILEELQHALDRGAHIYAEITGFGSTFVGGKNHPADIRVRRAEKAMHYALEESGAKKEDVDLISANANGCKVQDAFEAKAIQSLFDINSKRFFVSAIKSNMGESYGTSGAAQLISTVMSI
;
A
#
# COMPACT_ATOMS: atom_id res chain seq x y z
N ALA A 1 12.58 13.61 -14.30
CA ALA A 1 12.53 12.26 -14.88
C ALA A 1 12.14 11.28 -13.81
N LEU A 2 11.25 10.32 -14.10
CA LEU A 2 10.71 9.33 -13.13
C LEU A 2 11.81 8.49 -12.43
N ASN A 3 13.00 8.38 -13.02
CA ASN A 3 14.10 7.54 -12.51
C ASN A 3 15.15 8.32 -11.72
N SER A 4 14.99 9.62 -11.50
CA SER A 4 16.05 10.41 -10.84
C SER A 4 16.29 9.99 -9.39
N SER A 5 15.24 9.76 -8.62
CA SER A 5 15.36 9.39 -7.20
C SER A 5 16.16 8.10 -6.99
N ILE A 6 15.88 7.06 -7.77
CA ILE A 6 16.57 5.77 -7.64
C ILE A 6 18.05 5.88 -8.07
N ASN A 7 18.36 6.72 -9.07
CA ASN A 7 19.75 6.96 -9.49
C ASN A 7 20.55 7.66 -8.39
N TYR A 8 19.98 8.69 -7.74
CA TYR A 8 20.65 9.35 -6.62
C TYR A 8 20.91 8.40 -5.46
N VAL A 9 19.90 7.61 -5.06
CA VAL A 9 20.04 6.61 -3.99
C VAL A 9 21.14 5.61 -4.33
N SER A 10 21.15 5.06 -5.55
CA SER A 10 22.14 4.07 -5.97
C SER A 10 23.57 4.62 -6.00
N VAL A 11 23.74 5.88 -6.40
CA VAL A 11 25.05 6.54 -6.41
C VAL A 11 25.55 6.82 -4.98
N ILE A 12 24.69 7.40 -4.13
CA ILE A 12 25.04 7.76 -2.74
C ILE A 12 25.45 6.51 -1.95
N PHE A 13 24.66 5.45 -2.05
CA PHE A 13 24.89 4.20 -1.31
C PHE A 13 25.75 3.18 -2.08
N LYS A 14 26.28 3.57 -3.26
CA LYS A 14 27.12 2.70 -4.10
C LYS A 14 26.49 1.36 -4.44
N MET A 15 25.15 1.35 -4.60
CA MET A 15 24.41 0.14 -4.96
C MET A 15 24.68 -0.23 -6.41
N LYS A 16 24.98 -1.52 -6.65
CA LYS A 16 25.35 -2.03 -7.98
C LYS A 16 24.37 -3.05 -8.55
N GLY A 17 23.34 -3.37 -7.79
CA GLY A 17 22.32 -4.35 -8.15
C GLY A 17 21.26 -3.80 -9.10
N LEU A 18 20.18 -4.55 -9.22
CA LEU A 18 19.02 -4.17 -10.01
C LEU A 18 18.40 -2.87 -9.46
N ALA A 19 18.07 -1.95 -10.36
CA ALA A 19 17.36 -0.72 -10.06
C ALA A 19 16.12 -0.61 -10.96
N ARG A 20 14.92 -0.44 -10.36
CA ARG A 20 13.65 -0.33 -11.07
C ARG A 20 12.79 0.77 -10.46
N THR A 21 12.05 1.47 -11.31
CA THR A 21 10.97 2.37 -10.91
C THR A 21 9.64 1.76 -11.32
N ILE A 22 8.70 1.66 -10.37
CA ILE A 22 7.36 1.12 -10.58
C ILE A 22 6.37 2.28 -10.48
N SER A 23 5.55 2.46 -11.51
CA SER A 23 4.50 3.46 -11.56
C SER A 23 3.16 2.77 -11.83
N ALA A 24 2.46 2.43 -10.76
CA ALA A 24 1.19 1.71 -10.76
C ALA A 24 0.07 2.50 -10.04
N GLY A 25 0.21 3.82 -9.95
CA GLY A 25 -0.75 4.67 -9.24
C GLY A 25 -0.69 4.45 -7.72
N PHE A 26 -1.84 4.31 -7.08
CA PHE A 26 -1.95 4.14 -5.62
C PHE A 26 -1.22 2.90 -5.07
N THR A 27 -0.94 1.89 -5.91
CA THR A 27 -0.27 0.65 -5.48
C THR A 27 1.23 0.63 -5.71
N SER A 28 1.82 1.70 -6.26
CA SER A 28 3.21 1.73 -6.73
C SER A 28 4.22 1.23 -5.69
N SER A 29 4.14 1.72 -4.45
CA SER A 29 5.08 1.29 -3.40
C SER A 29 4.79 -0.10 -2.85
N THR A 30 3.53 -0.53 -2.81
CA THR A 30 3.17 -1.90 -2.46
C THR A 30 3.69 -2.89 -3.50
N ASP A 31 3.51 -2.57 -4.78
CA ASP A 31 4.03 -3.39 -5.88
C ASP A 31 5.57 -3.41 -5.88
N ALA A 32 6.22 -2.28 -5.58
CA ALA A 32 7.68 -2.21 -5.46
C ALA A 32 8.22 -3.10 -4.32
N ILE A 33 7.56 -3.10 -3.18
CA ILE A 33 7.92 -3.94 -2.03
C ILE A 33 7.64 -5.43 -2.34
N GLY A 34 6.49 -5.72 -2.95
CA GLY A 34 6.14 -7.08 -3.38
C GLY A 34 7.13 -7.65 -4.40
N ASP A 35 7.47 -6.88 -5.44
CA ASP A 35 8.50 -7.27 -6.42
C ASP A 35 9.87 -7.50 -5.76
N ALA A 36 10.27 -6.62 -4.85
CA ALA A 36 11.53 -6.75 -4.13
C ALA A 36 11.56 -8.03 -3.28
N SER A 37 10.48 -8.36 -2.57
CA SER A 37 10.38 -9.61 -1.82
C SER A 37 10.51 -10.84 -2.71
N LYS A 38 9.89 -10.83 -3.91
CA LYS A 38 10.01 -11.90 -4.89
C LYS A 38 11.42 -12.08 -5.45
N LEU A 39 12.16 -10.98 -5.63
CA LEU A 39 13.54 -11.04 -6.08
C LEU A 39 14.45 -11.67 -5.01
N ILE A 40 14.23 -11.36 -3.74
CA ILE A 40 14.95 -11.97 -2.62
C ILE A 40 14.59 -13.46 -2.50
N GLN A 41 13.32 -13.83 -2.54
CA GLN A 41 12.87 -15.22 -2.51
C GLN A 41 13.48 -16.08 -3.64
N ARG A 42 13.77 -15.47 -4.80
CA ARG A 42 14.42 -16.12 -5.94
C ARG A 42 15.95 -16.09 -5.91
N ASP A 43 16.54 -15.66 -4.81
CA ASP A 43 18.00 -15.52 -4.63
C ASP A 43 18.68 -14.59 -5.66
N MET A 44 17.92 -13.62 -6.20
CA MET A 44 18.45 -12.63 -7.15
C MET A 44 19.11 -11.43 -6.44
N ALA A 45 18.83 -11.24 -5.16
CA ALA A 45 19.47 -10.23 -4.31
C ALA A 45 19.34 -10.65 -2.84
N LYS A 46 20.32 -10.27 -2.01
CA LYS A 46 20.26 -10.51 -0.57
C LYS A 46 19.63 -9.33 0.19
N VAL A 47 19.82 -8.11 -0.30
CA VAL A 47 19.30 -6.88 0.30
C VAL A 47 18.76 -5.98 -0.79
N ILE A 48 17.55 -5.46 -0.61
CA ILE A 48 16.90 -4.51 -1.52
C ILE A 48 16.29 -3.37 -0.72
N VAL A 49 16.57 -2.15 -1.17
CA VAL A 49 15.87 -0.94 -0.70
C VAL A 49 14.61 -0.75 -1.56
N ALA A 50 13.45 -0.77 -0.95
CA ALA A 50 12.17 -0.65 -1.64
C ALA A 50 11.25 0.36 -0.92
N GLY A 51 10.30 0.93 -1.63
CA GLY A 51 9.37 1.90 -1.07
C GLY A 51 8.83 2.84 -2.11
N GLY A 52 8.50 4.06 -1.71
CA GLY A 52 7.96 5.08 -2.59
C GLY A 52 8.33 6.48 -2.16
N VAL A 53 8.29 7.38 -3.11
CA VAL A 53 8.40 8.83 -2.92
C VAL A 53 7.33 9.51 -3.76
N GLU A 54 6.62 10.43 -3.15
CA GLU A 54 5.61 11.25 -3.81
C GLU A 54 5.73 12.69 -3.35
N GLN A 55 5.64 13.60 -4.29
CA GLN A 55 5.58 15.03 -4.05
C GLN A 55 4.30 15.58 -4.65
N ILE A 56 3.59 16.43 -3.92
CA ILE A 56 2.42 17.11 -4.44
C ILE A 56 2.87 18.09 -5.53
N SER A 57 2.46 17.82 -6.77
CA SER A 57 2.58 18.74 -7.89
C SER A 57 1.22 19.33 -8.24
N ILE A 58 1.24 20.50 -8.88
CA ILE A 58 0.00 21.14 -9.38
C ILE A 58 -0.74 20.20 -10.32
N ASP A 59 -0.03 19.48 -11.19
CA ASP A 59 -0.62 18.56 -12.16
C ASP A 59 -1.33 17.41 -11.46
N LEU A 60 -0.70 16.79 -10.46
CA LEU A 60 -1.28 15.70 -9.69
C LEU A 60 -2.50 16.18 -8.90
N TYR A 61 -2.40 17.35 -8.26
CA TYR A 61 -3.53 17.95 -7.55
C TYR A 61 -4.72 18.22 -8.48
N LEU A 62 -4.49 18.82 -9.65
CA LEU A 62 -5.53 19.13 -10.63
C LEU A 62 -6.20 17.85 -11.16
N ILE A 63 -5.46 16.75 -11.36
CA ILE A 63 -6.06 15.49 -11.78
C ILE A 63 -7.10 15.01 -10.77
N PHE A 64 -6.81 15.04 -9.49
CA PHE A 64 -7.73 14.60 -8.45
C PHE A 64 -8.85 15.60 -8.21
N TYR A 65 -8.56 16.90 -8.28
CA TYR A 65 -9.56 17.98 -8.21
C TYR A 65 -10.62 17.83 -9.31
N LEU A 66 -10.19 17.71 -10.57
CA LEU A 66 -11.10 17.58 -11.72
C LEU A 66 -11.90 16.25 -11.71
N ARG A 67 -11.40 15.24 -11.00
CA ARG A 67 -12.13 13.99 -10.80
C ARG A 67 -13.08 13.99 -9.61
N GLY A 68 -13.13 15.09 -8.85
CA GLY A 68 -13.98 15.21 -7.66
C GLY A 68 -13.58 14.25 -6.54
N LEU A 69 -12.29 13.94 -6.39
CA LEU A 69 -11.81 12.95 -5.43
C LEU A 69 -11.26 13.57 -4.15
N LEU A 70 -11.02 14.89 -4.14
CA LEU A 70 -10.50 15.57 -2.96
C LEU A 70 -11.62 15.91 -1.97
N SER A 71 -11.28 15.90 -0.69
CA SER A 71 -12.17 16.32 0.38
C SER A 71 -12.39 17.84 0.35
N GLY A 72 -13.56 18.29 0.79
CA GLY A 72 -13.89 19.72 0.89
C GLY A 72 -14.35 20.39 -0.39
N LEU A 73 -14.42 19.68 -1.54
CA LEU A 73 -14.85 20.26 -2.83
C LEU A 73 -16.33 20.67 -2.84
N ASP A 74 -17.12 20.16 -1.93
CA ASP A 74 -18.54 20.51 -1.74
C ASP A 74 -18.75 21.73 -0.81
N GLY A 75 -17.67 22.42 -0.44
CA GLY A 75 -17.71 23.57 0.47
C GLY A 75 -17.71 23.19 1.95
N THR A 76 -17.65 21.92 2.28
CA THR A 76 -17.47 21.47 3.66
C THR A 76 -16.02 21.58 4.10
N ARG A 77 -15.76 21.38 5.39
CA ARG A 77 -14.40 21.36 5.91
C ARG A 77 -13.64 20.16 5.31
N GLU A 78 -12.43 20.42 4.84
CA GLU A 78 -11.50 19.38 4.41
C GLU A 78 -11.14 18.48 5.60
N ALA A 79 -11.33 17.16 5.44
CA ALA A 79 -11.05 16.18 6.47
C ALA A 79 -10.79 14.80 5.87
N GLY A 80 -9.81 14.08 6.42
CA GLY A 80 -9.56 12.67 6.12
C GLY A 80 -10.48 11.77 6.97
N LEU A 81 -11.55 11.27 6.37
CA LEU A 81 -12.60 10.51 7.05
C LEU A 81 -12.78 9.11 6.44
N PRO A 82 -11.74 8.22 6.48
CA PRO A 82 -11.86 6.87 5.92
C PRO A 82 -12.97 6.09 6.61
N PHE A 83 -13.79 5.41 5.81
CA PHE A 83 -14.97 4.63 6.20
C PHE A 83 -16.11 5.39 6.88
N ASP A 84 -15.97 6.67 7.19
CA ASP A 84 -17.01 7.46 7.81
C ASP A 84 -18.21 7.72 6.86
N LYS A 85 -19.41 7.88 7.42
CA LYS A 85 -20.61 8.21 6.64
C LYS A 85 -20.53 9.58 5.98
N GLY A 86 -19.86 10.53 6.63
CA GLY A 86 -19.67 11.91 6.15
C GLY A 86 -18.49 12.08 5.20
N ARG A 87 -17.76 11.00 4.86
CA ARG A 87 -16.60 11.08 3.95
C ARG A 87 -17.00 11.63 2.58
N ASN A 88 -16.17 12.49 2.03
CA ASN A 88 -16.44 13.17 0.76
C ASN A 88 -15.23 13.26 -0.18
N GLY A 89 -14.16 12.54 0.13
CA GLY A 89 -12.91 12.53 -0.63
C GLY A 89 -11.70 12.40 0.30
N PHE A 90 -10.51 12.47 -0.27
CA PHE A 90 -9.27 12.39 0.50
C PHE A 90 -8.55 13.74 0.58
N VAL A 91 -7.75 13.90 1.62
CA VAL A 91 -6.77 14.98 1.78
C VAL A 91 -5.47 14.51 1.16
N MET A 92 -4.92 15.26 0.20
CA MET A 92 -3.63 14.92 -0.39
C MET A 92 -2.49 15.16 0.60
N SER A 93 -1.51 14.28 0.55
CA SER A 93 -0.24 14.43 1.26
C SER A 93 0.93 14.01 0.38
N GLU A 94 2.12 14.31 0.84
CA GLU A 94 3.39 13.92 0.20
C GLU A 94 4.29 13.23 1.21
N GLY A 95 5.27 12.48 0.74
CA GLY A 95 6.21 11.81 1.62
C GLY A 95 7.14 10.87 0.88
N SER A 96 8.10 10.37 1.66
CA SER A 96 9.02 9.31 1.23
C SER A 96 9.06 8.25 2.31
N TYR A 97 8.71 7.03 1.95
CA TYR A 97 8.64 5.88 2.85
C TYR A 97 9.41 4.73 2.24
N VAL A 98 10.42 4.27 2.94
CA VAL A 98 11.39 3.31 2.43
C VAL A 98 11.66 2.24 3.46
N VAL A 99 11.74 1.00 3.03
CA VAL A 99 12.11 -0.17 3.83
C VAL A 99 13.33 -0.85 3.24
N ILE A 100 14.12 -1.50 4.08
CA ILE A 100 15.19 -2.38 3.69
C ILE A 100 14.67 -3.80 3.85
N LEU A 101 14.54 -4.52 2.73
CA LEU A 101 14.22 -5.93 2.70
C LEU A 101 15.51 -6.73 2.64
N GLU A 102 15.59 -7.78 3.42
CA GLU A 102 16.78 -8.60 3.54
C GLU A 102 16.39 -10.08 3.61
N GLU A 103 17.16 -10.93 3.00
CA GLU A 103 16.98 -12.38 3.11
C GLU A 103 17.18 -12.78 4.58
N LEU A 104 16.29 -13.63 5.10
CA LEU A 104 16.19 -13.93 6.52
C LEU A 104 17.50 -14.47 7.11
N GLN A 105 18.13 -15.46 6.44
CA GLN A 105 19.38 -16.03 6.95
C GLN A 105 20.52 -15.01 6.94
N HIS A 106 20.61 -14.19 5.91
CA HIS A 106 21.59 -13.10 5.84
C HIS A 106 21.41 -12.10 6.98
N ALA A 107 20.17 -11.73 7.33
CA ALA A 107 19.87 -10.86 8.45
C ALA A 107 20.26 -11.50 9.81
N LEU A 108 19.95 -12.77 10.00
CA LEU A 108 20.31 -13.54 11.20
C LEU A 108 21.83 -13.68 11.35
N ASP A 109 22.55 -13.99 10.28
CA ASP A 109 24.01 -14.19 10.32
C ASP A 109 24.78 -12.95 10.74
N ARG A 110 24.26 -11.75 10.43
CA ARG A 110 24.88 -10.48 10.85
C ARG A 110 24.29 -9.89 12.14
N GLY A 111 23.35 -10.58 12.77
CA GLY A 111 22.69 -10.12 14.00
C GLY A 111 21.83 -8.88 13.79
N ALA A 112 21.14 -8.76 12.66
CA ALA A 112 20.26 -7.63 12.37
C ALA A 112 19.06 -7.61 13.32
N HIS A 113 18.56 -6.42 13.64
CA HIS A 113 17.23 -6.29 14.21
C HIS A 113 16.18 -6.51 13.13
N ILE A 114 15.36 -7.52 13.30
CA ILE A 114 14.28 -7.87 12.38
C ILE A 114 12.98 -7.32 12.95
N TYR A 115 12.33 -6.41 12.24
CA TYR A 115 11.06 -5.81 12.66
C TYR A 115 9.86 -6.70 12.34
N ALA A 116 9.87 -7.32 11.16
CA ALA A 116 8.81 -8.20 10.69
C ALA A 116 9.30 -9.02 9.49
N GLU A 117 8.54 -10.02 9.11
CA GLU A 117 8.76 -10.83 7.91
C GLU A 117 7.64 -10.58 6.89
N ILE A 118 7.98 -10.42 5.61
CA ILE A 118 7.02 -10.38 4.51
C ILE A 118 6.85 -11.81 3.99
N THR A 119 5.73 -12.42 4.32
CA THR A 119 5.44 -13.81 4.00
C THR A 119 4.60 -14.01 2.75
N GLY A 120 3.86 -12.98 2.31
CA GLY A 120 3.01 -13.10 1.14
C GLY A 120 2.71 -11.75 0.47
N PHE A 121 2.49 -11.82 -0.85
CA PHE A 121 2.12 -10.68 -1.68
C PHE A 121 1.05 -11.07 -2.70
N GLY A 122 0.04 -10.21 -2.86
CA GLY A 122 -1.01 -10.41 -3.85
C GLY A 122 -1.36 -9.10 -4.56
N SER A 123 -1.41 -9.15 -5.88
CA SER A 123 -1.82 -8.03 -6.72
C SER A 123 -2.82 -8.49 -7.76
N THR A 124 -3.79 -7.63 -8.06
CA THR A 124 -4.79 -7.86 -9.10
C THR A 124 -5.10 -6.58 -9.83
N PHE A 125 -5.55 -6.70 -11.06
CA PHE A 125 -5.88 -5.57 -11.91
C PHE A 125 -7.34 -5.60 -12.36
N VAL A 126 -7.97 -4.41 -12.40
CA VAL A 126 -9.29 -4.19 -13.00
C VAL A 126 -9.10 -3.28 -14.20
N GLY A 127 -9.03 -3.85 -15.41
CA GLY A 127 -8.88 -3.08 -16.64
C GLY A 127 -10.20 -2.45 -17.08
N GLY A 128 -10.13 -1.25 -17.72
CA GLY A 128 -11.27 -0.56 -18.32
C GLY A 128 -11.98 0.47 -17.43
N LYS A 129 -12.91 1.24 -18.03
CA LYS A 129 -13.52 2.41 -17.38
C LYS A 129 -14.83 2.12 -16.65
N ASN A 130 -15.60 1.12 -17.10
CA ASN A 130 -16.97 0.88 -16.63
C ASN A 130 -17.13 -0.55 -16.12
N HIS A 131 -16.56 -0.83 -14.97
CA HIS A 131 -16.78 -2.12 -14.31
C HIS A 131 -17.88 -2.03 -13.28
N PRO A 132 -18.75 -3.05 -13.19
CA PRO A 132 -19.65 -3.23 -12.08
C PRO A 132 -18.89 -3.17 -10.73
N ALA A 133 -19.52 -2.59 -9.72
CA ALA A 133 -18.89 -2.44 -8.40
C ALA A 133 -18.42 -3.78 -7.80
N ASP A 134 -19.12 -4.87 -8.10
CA ASP A 134 -18.81 -6.23 -7.64
C ASP A 134 -17.47 -6.77 -8.20
N ILE A 135 -17.05 -6.35 -9.39
CA ILE A 135 -15.75 -6.76 -9.95
C ILE A 135 -14.61 -6.17 -9.10
N ARG A 136 -14.72 -4.92 -8.65
CA ARG A 136 -13.71 -4.28 -7.80
C ARG A 136 -13.61 -5.00 -6.45
N VAL A 137 -14.73 -5.33 -5.85
CA VAL A 137 -14.79 -6.11 -4.60
C VAL A 137 -14.09 -7.45 -4.78
N ARG A 138 -14.47 -8.24 -5.80
CA ARG A 138 -13.86 -9.56 -6.07
C ARG A 138 -12.36 -9.48 -6.38
N ARG A 139 -11.88 -8.41 -7.02
CA ARG A 139 -10.45 -8.24 -7.30
C ARG A 139 -9.67 -7.89 -6.04
N ALA A 140 -10.19 -7.00 -5.20
CA ALA A 140 -9.57 -6.70 -3.90
C ALA A 140 -9.52 -7.95 -3.00
N GLU A 141 -10.64 -8.69 -2.92
CA GLU A 141 -10.71 -9.98 -2.21
C GLU A 141 -9.67 -10.98 -2.74
N LYS A 142 -9.56 -11.09 -4.07
CA LYS A 142 -8.60 -12.00 -4.70
C LYS A 142 -7.14 -11.61 -4.43
N ALA A 143 -6.81 -10.31 -4.37
CA ALA A 143 -5.48 -9.86 -4.02
C ALA A 143 -5.12 -10.26 -2.58
N MET A 144 -6.04 -10.05 -1.63
CA MET A 144 -5.86 -10.49 -0.24
C MET A 144 -5.73 -12.02 -0.14
N HIS A 145 -6.57 -12.76 -0.90
CA HIS A 145 -6.50 -14.22 -0.94
C HIS A 145 -5.15 -14.73 -1.45
N TYR A 146 -4.60 -14.13 -2.51
CA TYR A 146 -3.28 -14.50 -3.01
C TYR A 146 -2.16 -14.27 -1.99
N ALA A 147 -2.22 -13.16 -1.24
CA ALA A 147 -1.25 -12.90 -0.19
C ALA A 147 -1.34 -13.93 0.95
N LEU A 148 -2.56 -14.31 1.36
CA LEU A 148 -2.77 -15.38 2.35
C LEU A 148 -2.30 -16.74 1.84
N GLU A 149 -2.64 -17.10 0.61
CA GLU A 149 -2.23 -18.36 -0.01
C GLU A 149 -0.71 -18.48 -0.08
N GLU A 150 -0.04 -17.43 -0.50
CA GLU A 150 1.42 -17.42 -0.57
C GLU A 150 2.08 -17.48 0.80
N SER A 151 1.53 -16.79 1.80
CA SER A 151 2.06 -16.80 3.15
C SER A 151 1.84 -18.15 3.89
N GLY A 152 0.92 -18.97 3.41
CA GLY A 152 0.44 -20.15 4.12
C GLY A 152 -0.40 -19.84 5.36
N ALA A 153 -0.68 -18.56 5.65
CA ALA A 153 -1.51 -18.14 6.77
C ALA A 153 -2.99 -18.36 6.47
N LYS A 154 -3.75 -18.67 7.51
CA LYS A 154 -5.20 -18.72 7.43
C LYS A 154 -5.77 -17.34 7.69
N LYS A 155 -6.96 -17.07 7.17
CA LYS A 155 -7.65 -15.80 7.43
C LYS A 155 -7.94 -15.58 8.94
N GLU A 156 -8.06 -16.66 9.69
CA GLU A 156 -8.24 -16.65 11.14
C GLU A 156 -6.98 -16.21 11.92
N ASP A 157 -5.81 -16.24 11.29
CA ASP A 157 -4.55 -15.81 11.90
C ASP A 157 -4.30 -14.30 11.74
N VAL A 158 -5.16 -13.61 10.97
CA VAL A 158 -5.03 -12.17 10.75
C VAL A 158 -5.59 -11.39 11.95
N ASP A 159 -4.77 -10.62 12.62
CA ASP A 159 -5.14 -9.78 13.76
C ASP A 159 -5.36 -8.31 13.40
N LEU A 160 -4.67 -7.82 12.37
CA LEU A 160 -4.74 -6.42 11.93
C LEU A 160 -4.80 -6.33 10.39
N ILE A 161 -5.69 -5.48 9.90
CA ILE A 161 -5.77 -5.07 8.50
C ILE A 161 -5.46 -3.58 8.42
N SER A 162 -4.39 -3.20 7.76
CA SER A 162 -4.10 -1.82 7.40
C SER A 162 -4.81 -1.49 6.09
N ALA A 163 -5.99 -0.90 6.19
CA ALA A 163 -6.84 -0.61 5.05
C ALA A 163 -6.30 0.55 4.20
N ASN A 164 -6.51 0.48 2.89
CA ASN A 164 -6.18 1.57 1.97
C ASN A 164 -7.10 2.78 2.11
N ALA A 165 -8.25 2.61 2.75
CA ALA A 165 -9.30 3.62 2.89
C ALA A 165 -8.75 5.04 3.10
N ASN A 166 -9.22 5.97 2.29
CA ASN A 166 -8.74 7.36 2.26
C ASN A 166 -9.85 8.40 2.37
N GLY A 167 -11.12 7.97 2.50
CA GLY A 167 -12.29 8.85 2.53
C GLY A 167 -13.01 8.98 1.18
N CYS A 168 -12.52 8.34 0.12
CA CYS A 168 -13.23 8.28 -1.15
C CYS A 168 -14.43 7.33 -1.05
N LYS A 169 -15.64 7.85 -1.26
CA LYS A 169 -16.90 7.08 -1.09
C LYS A 169 -16.90 5.75 -1.80
N VAL A 170 -16.42 5.72 -3.04
CA VAL A 170 -16.44 4.51 -3.88
C VAL A 170 -15.33 3.53 -3.46
N GLN A 171 -14.12 4.03 -3.21
CA GLN A 171 -12.97 3.18 -2.86
C GLN A 171 -13.18 2.52 -1.51
N ASP A 172 -13.51 3.28 -0.49
CA ASP A 172 -13.76 2.75 0.85
C ASP A 172 -14.92 1.74 0.87
N ALA A 173 -15.96 1.98 0.06
CA ALA A 173 -17.12 1.09 0.02
C ALA A 173 -16.79 -0.28 -0.57
N PHE A 174 -16.00 -0.36 -1.64
CA PHE A 174 -15.64 -1.67 -2.21
C PHE A 174 -14.58 -2.38 -1.35
N GLU A 175 -13.64 -1.66 -0.74
CA GLU A 175 -12.66 -2.25 0.17
C GLU A 175 -13.34 -2.83 1.42
N ALA A 176 -14.25 -2.09 2.05
CA ALA A 176 -15.02 -2.59 3.18
C ALA A 176 -15.78 -3.89 2.84
N LYS A 177 -16.41 -3.94 1.65
CA LYS A 177 -17.09 -5.15 1.18
C LYS A 177 -16.12 -6.31 0.93
N ALA A 178 -14.95 -6.04 0.37
CA ALA A 178 -13.96 -7.07 0.12
C ALA A 178 -13.40 -7.66 1.43
N ILE A 179 -13.14 -6.81 2.42
CA ILE A 179 -12.73 -7.24 3.76
C ILE A 179 -13.83 -8.08 4.40
N GLN A 180 -15.09 -7.63 4.36
CA GLN A 180 -16.23 -8.36 4.92
C GLN A 180 -16.50 -9.70 4.22
N SER A 181 -16.24 -9.78 2.92
CA SER A 181 -16.41 -11.01 2.14
C SER A 181 -15.34 -12.06 2.48
N LEU A 182 -14.11 -11.65 2.66
CA LEU A 182 -13.00 -12.57 2.92
C LEU A 182 -12.91 -12.96 4.40
N PHE A 183 -13.08 -11.98 5.30
CA PHE A 183 -12.96 -12.18 6.73
C PHE A 183 -14.35 -12.17 7.36
N ASP A 184 -14.70 -13.26 8.02
CA ASP A 184 -15.97 -13.32 8.76
C ASP A 184 -15.87 -12.41 10.00
N ILE A 185 -16.43 -11.21 9.89
CA ILE A 185 -16.44 -10.19 10.95
C ILE A 185 -17.19 -10.63 12.21
N ASN A 186 -17.97 -11.71 12.15
CA ASN A 186 -18.71 -12.25 13.28
C ASN A 186 -17.95 -13.38 14.00
N SER A 187 -16.96 -14.00 13.34
CA SER A 187 -16.27 -15.19 13.86
C SER A 187 -14.99 -14.88 14.61
N LYS A 188 -14.26 -13.83 14.22
CA LYS A 188 -13.01 -13.41 14.86
C LYS A 188 -12.94 -11.90 15.00
N ARG A 189 -12.39 -11.44 16.11
CA ARG A 189 -12.06 -10.04 16.32
C ARG A 189 -10.70 -9.72 15.70
N PHE A 190 -10.69 -8.96 14.63
CA PHE A 190 -9.50 -8.34 14.08
C PHE A 190 -9.66 -6.81 14.05
N PHE A 191 -8.55 -6.10 14.03
CA PHE A 191 -8.56 -4.65 13.95
C PHE A 191 -8.43 -4.19 12.51
N VAL A 192 -9.09 -3.07 12.17
CA VAL A 192 -8.90 -2.38 10.89
C VAL A 192 -8.37 -0.98 11.19
N SER A 193 -7.19 -0.69 10.68
CA SER A 193 -6.57 0.63 10.78
C SER A 193 -6.61 1.35 9.44
N ALA A 194 -6.86 2.66 9.45
CA ALA A 194 -6.85 3.51 8.27
C ALA A 194 -6.01 4.77 8.55
N ILE A 195 -4.71 4.65 8.44
CA ILE A 195 -3.74 5.70 8.82
C ILE A 195 -3.86 6.98 8.00
N LYS A 196 -4.51 6.92 6.84
CA LYS A 196 -4.74 8.09 5.98
C LYS A 196 -5.68 9.12 6.58
N SER A 197 -6.39 8.79 7.68
CA SER A 197 -7.09 9.77 8.49
C SER A 197 -6.16 10.81 9.12
N ASN A 198 -4.92 10.42 9.43
CA ASN A 198 -3.94 11.23 10.12
C ASN A 198 -2.92 11.83 9.16
N MET A 199 -2.46 11.05 8.17
CA MET A 199 -1.35 11.46 7.31
C MET A 199 -1.77 11.86 5.89
N GLY A 200 -3.05 11.71 5.56
CA GLY A 200 -3.56 11.97 4.20
C GLY A 200 -3.22 10.84 3.22
N GLU A 201 -3.55 11.09 1.96
CA GLU A 201 -3.32 10.18 0.83
C GLU A 201 -2.07 10.62 0.06
N SER A 202 -0.99 9.89 0.22
CA SER A 202 0.29 10.17 -0.45
C SER A 202 0.48 9.36 -1.74
N TYR A 203 -0.62 9.01 -2.40
CA TYR A 203 -0.70 8.38 -3.71
C TYR A 203 0.22 7.16 -3.86
N GLY A 204 1.27 7.28 -4.70
CA GLY A 204 2.16 6.16 -5.03
C GLY A 204 2.98 5.62 -3.85
N THR A 205 3.12 6.38 -2.77
CA THR A 205 3.90 5.97 -1.60
C THR A 205 3.08 5.49 -0.40
N SER A 206 1.75 5.58 -0.48
CA SER A 206 0.85 5.21 0.61
C SER A 206 1.01 3.78 1.12
N GLY A 207 1.26 2.82 0.23
CA GLY A 207 1.43 1.41 0.62
C GLY A 207 2.66 1.18 1.51
N ALA A 208 3.78 1.85 1.20
CA ALA A 208 4.96 1.79 2.06
C ALA A 208 4.72 2.43 3.44
N ALA A 209 4.00 3.56 3.47
CA ALA A 209 3.59 4.20 4.72
C ALA A 209 2.73 3.28 5.59
N GLN A 210 1.75 2.60 4.97
CA GLN A 210 0.88 1.63 5.65
C GLN A 210 1.68 0.44 6.19
N LEU A 211 2.61 -0.11 5.40
CA LEU A 211 3.49 -1.19 5.86
C LEU A 211 4.31 -0.76 7.08
N ILE A 212 4.99 0.39 6.99
CA ILE A 212 5.81 0.90 8.10
C ILE A 212 4.97 1.12 9.35
N SER A 213 3.80 1.77 9.21
CA SER A 213 2.88 1.97 10.34
C SER A 213 2.44 0.66 10.97
N THR A 214 2.14 -0.37 10.15
CA THR A 214 1.75 -1.69 10.64
C THR A 214 2.89 -2.35 11.40
N VAL A 215 4.08 -2.39 10.82
CA VAL A 215 5.28 -2.97 11.43
C VAL A 215 5.64 -2.28 12.76
N MET A 216 5.43 -0.97 12.86
CA MET A 216 5.70 -0.21 14.10
C MET A 216 4.61 -0.37 15.17
N SER A 217 3.48 -1.02 14.85
CA SER A 217 2.38 -1.27 15.80
C SER A 217 2.35 -2.69 16.38
N ILE A 218 3.25 -3.54 15.95
CA ILE A 218 3.53 -4.86 16.53
C ILE A 218 4.81 -4.82 17.35
#